data_19ddb3d83f54017eee8d57d5339b3854
#
_entry.id   19ddb3d83f54017eee8d57d5339b3854
#
_cell.length_a   1.000
_cell.length_b   1.000
_cell.length_c   1.000
_cell.angle_alpha   90.00
_cell.angle_beta   90.00
_cell.angle_gamma   90.00
#
_symmetry.space_group_name_H-M   'P 1'
#
loop_
_entity.id
_entity.type
_entity.pdbx_description
1 polymer ?
#
loop_
_entity_poly.entity_id
_entity_poly.type
_entity_poly.pdbx_seq_one_letter_code
_entity_poly.pdbx_strand_id
1 'polypeptide(L)'
;MSDKSIEGLIKRLASTSPNPDYLDDENALKCCRLALDACEQGNYGVAALLLNERREVVAQAENRVFSQGYNSSAHAEMILIDQLEQGSLGHSPAQLTMLVSLEPCPMCLSRLLLSGIGSVRFIANDSDGGMISRLNSYPPAWRNLVQLQNHYRAHVSEPVLKIAEDLAAMNLANLRHKLFMHIGS
;
A
#
# COMPACT_ATOMS: atom_id res chain seq x y z
N MET A 1 -0.38 17.63 -19.82
CA MET A 1 -1.21 16.69 -19.01
C MET A 1 -0.53 15.34 -19.10
N SER A 2 -0.16 14.71 -18.00
CA SER A 2 0.45 13.37 -18.02
C SER A 2 -0.59 12.34 -18.48
N ASP A 3 -0.18 11.46 -19.38
CA ASP A 3 -1.00 10.33 -19.80
C ASP A 3 -1.23 9.38 -18.62
N LYS A 4 -2.50 9.24 -18.22
CA LYS A 4 -2.93 8.38 -17.10
C LYS A 4 -3.36 6.98 -17.53
N SER A 5 -3.17 6.63 -18.79
CA SER A 5 -3.37 5.26 -19.26
C SER A 5 -2.34 4.30 -18.66
N ILE A 6 -2.62 3.00 -18.70
CA ILE A 6 -1.66 1.96 -18.29
C ILE A 6 -0.35 2.13 -19.07
N GLU A 7 -0.42 2.35 -20.38
CA GLU A 7 0.77 2.57 -21.22
C GLU A 7 1.55 3.82 -20.81
N GLY A 8 0.86 4.91 -20.46
CA GLY A 8 1.47 6.13 -19.95
C GLY A 8 2.17 5.91 -18.61
N LEU A 9 1.58 5.13 -17.72
CA LEU A 9 2.18 4.76 -16.42
C LEU A 9 3.39 3.85 -16.59
N ILE A 10 3.35 2.87 -17.49
CA ILE A 10 4.50 2.02 -17.84
C ILE A 10 5.69 2.88 -18.30
N LYS A 11 5.46 3.81 -19.24
CA LYS A 11 6.50 4.71 -19.75
C LYS A 11 7.09 5.58 -18.65
N ARG A 12 6.24 6.15 -17.80
CA ARG A 12 6.67 7.01 -16.67
C ARG A 12 7.49 6.21 -15.67
N LEU A 13 7.05 5.02 -15.26
CA LEU A 13 7.81 4.15 -14.36
C LEU A 13 9.16 3.72 -14.96
N ALA A 14 9.21 3.44 -16.26
CA ALA A 14 10.45 3.07 -16.94
C ALA A 14 11.44 4.24 -17.04
N SER A 15 10.96 5.48 -17.16
CA SER A 15 11.78 6.68 -17.29
C SER A 15 12.13 7.38 -15.97
N THR A 16 11.47 7.00 -14.86
CA THR A 16 11.71 7.61 -13.54
C THR A 16 12.80 6.85 -12.80
N SER A 17 13.91 7.52 -12.51
CA SER A 17 14.98 7.02 -11.65
C SER A 17 14.78 7.52 -10.23
N PRO A 18 15.20 6.73 -9.20
CA PRO A 18 15.12 7.18 -7.82
C PRO A 18 16.02 8.40 -7.61
N ASN A 19 15.53 9.41 -6.89
CA ASN A 19 16.29 10.57 -6.50
C ASN A 19 16.96 10.29 -5.14
N PRO A 20 18.30 10.35 -5.03
CA PRO A 20 19.01 10.02 -3.79
C PRO A 20 18.71 10.97 -2.62
N ASP A 21 18.18 12.17 -2.90
CA ASP A 21 17.76 13.12 -1.87
C ASP A 21 16.48 12.68 -1.14
N TYR A 22 15.77 11.69 -1.70
CA TYR A 22 14.53 11.15 -1.17
C TYR A 22 14.70 9.70 -0.70
N LEU A 23 14.74 9.55 0.61
CA LEU A 23 15.08 8.28 1.26
C LEU A 23 14.24 7.08 0.81
N ASP A 24 12.98 7.29 0.46
CA ASP A 24 12.04 6.22 0.13
C ASP A 24 11.89 5.98 -1.38
N ASP A 25 12.47 6.80 -2.27
CA ASP A 25 12.23 6.75 -3.72
C ASP A 25 12.49 5.39 -4.35
N GLU A 26 13.61 4.74 -4.02
CA GLU A 26 13.95 3.44 -4.61
C GLU A 26 12.89 2.37 -4.30
N ASN A 27 12.53 2.23 -3.02
CA ASN A 27 11.52 1.26 -2.60
C ASN A 27 10.10 1.69 -3.02
N ALA A 28 9.82 2.99 -3.07
CA ALA A 28 8.55 3.50 -3.58
C ALA A 28 8.35 3.18 -5.06
N LEU A 29 9.39 3.29 -5.90
CA LEU A 29 9.34 2.88 -7.31
C LEU A 29 9.11 1.36 -7.45
N LYS A 30 9.74 0.52 -6.60
CA LYS A 30 9.47 -0.93 -6.57
C LYS A 30 7.99 -1.19 -6.22
N CYS A 31 7.48 -0.50 -5.19
CA CYS A 31 6.08 -0.59 -4.78
C CYS A 31 5.12 -0.14 -5.89
N CYS A 32 5.42 0.95 -6.60
CA CYS A 32 4.62 1.41 -7.74
C CYS A 32 4.62 0.43 -8.91
N ARG A 33 5.70 -0.30 -9.18
CA ARG A 33 5.72 -1.34 -10.22
C ARG A 33 4.75 -2.47 -9.88
N LEU A 34 4.76 -2.96 -8.64
CA LEU A 34 3.79 -3.97 -8.18
C LEU A 34 2.34 -3.44 -8.21
N ALA A 35 2.12 -2.17 -7.88
CA ALA A 35 0.80 -1.55 -7.99
C ALA A 35 0.32 -1.46 -9.45
N LEU A 36 1.25 -1.26 -10.41
CA LEU A 36 0.94 -1.35 -11.85
C LEU A 36 0.56 -2.78 -12.25
N ASP A 37 1.30 -3.80 -11.78
CA ASP A 37 0.98 -5.20 -12.03
C ASP A 37 -0.44 -5.55 -11.51
N ALA A 38 -0.84 -5.01 -10.36
CA ALA A 38 -2.21 -5.14 -9.85
C ALA A 38 -3.24 -4.52 -10.80
N CYS A 39 -2.98 -3.31 -11.34
CA CYS A 39 -3.85 -2.66 -12.33
C CYS A 39 -4.01 -3.51 -13.60
N GLU A 40 -2.90 -4.04 -14.14
CA GLU A 40 -2.91 -4.89 -15.34
C GLU A 40 -3.72 -6.17 -15.14
N GLN A 41 -3.75 -6.69 -13.91
CA GLN A 41 -4.56 -7.85 -13.50
C GLN A 41 -6.02 -7.50 -13.15
N GLY A 42 -6.43 -6.24 -13.30
CA GLY A 42 -7.80 -5.80 -13.04
C GLY A 42 -8.14 -5.63 -11.55
N ASN A 43 -7.14 -5.35 -10.72
CA ASN A 43 -7.29 -5.04 -9.30
C ASN A 43 -7.09 -3.55 -9.01
N TYR A 44 -7.22 -3.15 -7.75
CA TYR A 44 -6.85 -1.80 -7.30
C TYR A 44 -5.34 -1.61 -7.44
N GLY A 45 -4.91 -0.46 -7.96
CA GLY A 45 -3.49 -0.11 -8.15
C GLY A 45 -2.78 0.17 -6.82
N VAL A 46 -2.75 -0.82 -5.97
CA VAL A 46 -2.16 -0.75 -4.62
C VAL A 46 -1.22 -1.92 -4.40
N ALA A 47 -0.07 -1.64 -3.80
CA ALA A 47 0.92 -2.64 -3.42
C ALA A 47 1.58 -2.27 -2.10
N ALA A 48 2.26 -3.24 -1.49
CA ALA A 48 2.98 -3.06 -0.25
C ALA A 48 4.30 -3.84 -0.26
N LEU A 49 5.28 -3.32 0.48
CA LEU A 49 6.57 -3.94 0.76
C LEU A 49 6.75 -4.05 2.27
N LEU A 50 7.31 -5.16 2.75
CA LEU A 50 7.92 -5.23 4.07
C LEU A 50 9.41 -4.98 3.95
N LEU A 51 9.93 -4.03 4.73
CA LEU A 51 11.32 -3.62 4.74
C LEU A 51 11.93 -3.95 6.11
N ASN A 52 13.16 -4.48 6.13
CA ASN A 52 13.93 -4.63 7.36
C ASN A 52 14.59 -3.30 7.79
N GLU A 53 15.34 -3.31 8.88
CA GLU A 53 16.04 -2.12 9.43
C GLU A 53 17.08 -1.54 8.45
N ARG A 54 17.60 -2.35 7.51
CA ARG A 54 18.50 -1.91 6.43
C ARG A 54 17.75 -1.41 5.20
N ARG A 55 16.41 -1.35 5.28
CA ARG A 55 15.51 -0.96 4.18
C ARG A 55 15.54 -1.94 2.99
N GLU A 56 16.01 -3.16 3.20
CA GLU A 56 15.95 -4.24 2.22
C GLU A 56 14.54 -4.82 2.21
N VAL A 57 14.03 -5.15 1.02
CA VAL A 57 12.72 -5.77 0.84
C VAL A 57 12.79 -7.22 1.29
N VAL A 58 12.06 -7.59 2.33
CA VAL A 58 11.96 -8.96 2.84
C VAL A 58 10.71 -9.69 2.36
N ALA A 59 9.66 -8.95 2.02
CA ALA A 59 8.46 -9.48 1.36
C ALA A 59 7.74 -8.37 0.58
N GLN A 60 6.96 -8.77 -0.41
CA GLN A 60 6.20 -7.85 -1.25
C GLN A 60 4.87 -8.46 -1.70
N ALA A 61 3.85 -7.64 -1.88
CA ALA A 61 2.57 -8.05 -2.42
C ALA A 61 1.88 -6.90 -3.16
N GLU A 62 1.09 -7.26 -4.15
CA GLU A 62 0.12 -6.39 -4.82
C GLU A 62 -1.31 -6.74 -4.41
N ASN A 63 -2.24 -5.82 -4.64
CA ASN A 63 -3.67 -6.06 -4.41
C ASN A 63 -4.20 -7.14 -5.36
N ARG A 64 -4.97 -8.10 -4.82
CA ARG A 64 -5.52 -9.26 -5.55
C ARG A 64 -7.02 -9.46 -5.29
N VAL A 65 -7.73 -8.41 -4.92
CA VAL A 65 -9.16 -8.48 -4.53
C VAL A 65 -10.04 -9.15 -5.60
N PHE A 66 -9.70 -8.97 -6.87
CA PHE A 66 -10.48 -9.49 -8.00
C PHE A 66 -9.74 -10.55 -8.86
N SER A 67 -8.57 -11.04 -8.43
CA SER A 67 -7.74 -11.93 -9.27
C SER A 67 -8.33 -13.34 -9.46
N GLN A 68 -9.00 -13.88 -8.45
CA GLN A 68 -9.58 -15.24 -8.46
C GLN A 68 -11.01 -15.22 -7.94
N GLY A 69 -11.84 -14.32 -8.47
CA GLY A 69 -13.11 -13.95 -7.87
C GLY A 69 -12.93 -12.85 -6.84
N TYR A 70 -14.00 -12.51 -6.12
CA TYR A 70 -13.93 -11.47 -5.10
C TYR A 70 -13.38 -12.01 -3.78
N ASN A 71 -12.31 -11.38 -3.27
CA ASN A 71 -11.76 -11.63 -1.95
C ASN A 71 -11.44 -10.30 -1.24
N SER A 72 -12.30 -9.90 -0.28
CA SER A 72 -12.15 -8.65 0.46
C SER A 72 -10.88 -8.57 1.30
N SER A 73 -10.28 -9.70 1.67
CA SER A 73 -9.04 -9.74 2.46
C SER A 73 -7.76 -9.70 1.61
N ALA A 74 -7.87 -9.75 0.28
CA ALA A 74 -6.71 -9.80 -0.61
C ALA A 74 -6.12 -8.41 -0.92
N HIS A 75 -6.09 -7.52 0.08
CA HIS A 75 -5.31 -6.29 0.04
C HIS A 75 -3.82 -6.62 0.22
N ALA A 76 -2.94 -5.83 -0.39
CA ALA A 76 -1.50 -6.06 -0.35
C ALA A 76 -0.95 -6.17 1.08
N GLU A 77 -1.38 -5.26 1.97
CA GLU A 77 -0.99 -5.24 3.38
C GLU A 77 -1.46 -6.51 4.11
N MET A 78 -2.70 -6.96 3.84
CA MET A 78 -3.27 -8.16 4.46
C MET A 78 -2.50 -9.41 4.07
N ILE A 79 -2.11 -9.54 2.80
CA ILE A 79 -1.30 -10.66 2.29
C ILE A 79 0.05 -10.71 3.02
N LEU A 80 0.71 -9.55 3.20
CA LEU A 80 2.01 -9.49 3.88
C LEU A 80 1.90 -9.78 5.38
N ILE A 81 0.83 -9.33 6.04
CA ILE A 81 0.59 -9.65 7.45
C ILE A 81 0.34 -11.16 7.62
N ASP A 82 -0.41 -11.79 6.72
CA ASP A 82 -0.60 -13.25 6.73
C ASP A 82 0.74 -14.00 6.64
N GLN A 83 1.63 -13.59 5.73
CA GLN A 83 2.97 -14.18 5.60
C GLN A 83 3.82 -13.98 6.86
N LEU A 84 3.75 -12.79 7.46
CA LEU A 84 4.47 -12.47 8.69
C LEU A 84 3.99 -13.34 9.86
N GLU A 85 2.68 -13.44 10.06
CA GLU A 85 2.05 -14.21 11.16
C GLU A 85 2.25 -15.72 11.01
N GLN A 86 2.43 -16.22 9.78
CA GLN A 86 2.80 -17.61 9.50
C GLN A 86 4.27 -17.92 9.86
N GLY A 87 5.04 -16.91 10.28
CA GLY A 87 6.43 -17.08 10.72
C GLY A 87 7.44 -17.33 9.60
N SER A 88 7.04 -17.14 8.33
CA SER A 88 7.88 -17.46 7.16
C SER A 88 9.02 -16.48 6.90
N LEU A 89 9.01 -15.29 7.54
CA LEU A 89 9.93 -14.21 7.19
C LEU A 89 11.18 -14.11 8.07
N GLY A 90 11.24 -14.79 9.23
CA GLY A 90 12.41 -14.83 10.11
C GLY A 90 12.79 -13.47 10.75
N HIS A 91 11.90 -12.50 10.77
CA HIS A 91 12.12 -11.16 11.33
C HIS A 91 11.18 -10.88 12.50
N SER A 92 11.66 -10.10 13.49
CA SER A 92 10.79 -9.54 14.53
C SER A 92 9.87 -8.48 13.90
N PRO A 93 8.53 -8.54 14.09
CA PRO A 93 7.61 -7.56 13.52
C PRO A 93 7.98 -6.12 13.90
N ALA A 94 8.44 -5.87 15.12
CA ALA A 94 8.80 -4.54 15.62
C ALA A 94 9.98 -3.89 14.85
N GLN A 95 10.80 -4.69 14.17
CA GLN A 95 11.92 -4.23 13.34
C GLN A 95 11.54 -3.98 11.88
N LEU A 96 10.30 -4.29 11.51
CA LEU A 96 9.84 -4.15 10.13
C LEU A 96 9.13 -2.82 9.91
N THR A 97 9.27 -2.32 8.68
CA THR A 97 8.49 -1.20 8.14
C THR A 97 7.61 -1.72 7.00
N MET A 98 6.30 -1.49 7.09
CA MET A 98 5.38 -1.65 5.97
C MET A 98 5.39 -0.37 5.12
N LEU A 99 5.83 -0.45 3.87
CA LEU A 99 5.69 0.64 2.90
C LEU A 99 4.55 0.30 1.94
N VAL A 100 3.54 1.17 1.88
CA VAL A 100 2.33 1.00 1.04
C VAL A 100 2.26 2.10 -0.01
N SER A 101 1.83 1.78 -1.23
CA SER A 101 1.68 2.79 -2.30
C SER A 101 0.57 3.80 -2.03
N LEU A 102 -0.46 3.41 -1.28
CA LEU A 102 -1.60 4.24 -0.90
C LEU A 102 -1.83 4.17 0.62
N GLU A 103 -2.33 5.25 1.23
CA GLU A 103 -2.68 5.29 2.65
C GLU A 103 -3.59 4.11 3.03
N PRO A 104 -3.23 3.31 4.06
CA PRO A 104 -3.99 2.13 4.45
C PRO A 104 -5.45 2.44 4.82
N CYS A 105 -6.35 1.60 4.33
CA CYS A 105 -7.77 1.66 4.68
C CYS A 105 -8.02 1.23 6.14
N PRO A 106 -9.23 1.44 6.71
CA PRO A 106 -9.55 1.06 8.10
C PRO A 106 -9.27 -0.41 8.42
N MET A 107 -9.58 -1.33 7.52
CA MET A 107 -9.34 -2.77 7.71
C MET A 107 -7.84 -3.07 7.81
N CYS A 108 -7.05 -2.59 6.85
CA CYS A 108 -5.62 -2.82 6.82
C CYS A 108 -4.91 -2.17 8.01
N LEU A 109 -5.25 -0.92 8.34
CA LEU A 109 -4.65 -0.22 9.46
C LEU A 109 -4.96 -0.90 10.79
N SER A 110 -6.21 -1.35 11.00
CA SER A 110 -6.59 -2.08 12.21
C SER A 110 -5.74 -3.35 12.38
N ARG A 111 -5.53 -4.09 11.31
CA ARG A 111 -4.70 -5.29 11.36
C ARG A 111 -3.22 -4.98 11.52
N LEU A 112 -2.71 -3.91 10.88
CA LEU A 112 -1.34 -3.43 11.06
C LEU A 112 -1.05 -3.09 12.53
N LEU A 113 -1.99 -2.44 13.23
CA LEU A 113 -1.85 -2.13 14.67
C LEU A 113 -1.74 -3.40 15.54
N LEU A 114 -2.38 -4.50 15.14
CA LEU A 114 -2.35 -5.78 15.86
C LEU A 114 -1.13 -6.65 15.48
N SER A 115 -0.53 -6.43 14.32
CA SER A 115 0.56 -7.27 13.80
C SER A 115 1.90 -7.10 14.52
N GLY A 116 2.04 -6.01 15.28
CA GLY A 116 3.30 -5.65 15.95
C GLY A 116 4.36 -5.05 15.02
N ILE A 117 4.04 -4.77 13.74
CA ILE A 117 4.95 -4.06 12.82
C ILE A 117 5.31 -2.70 13.41
N GLY A 118 6.61 -2.37 13.47
CA GLY A 118 7.09 -1.17 14.15
C GLY A 118 6.74 0.14 13.44
N SER A 119 6.62 0.13 12.10
CA SER A 119 6.43 1.34 11.31
C SER A 119 5.57 1.10 10.07
N VAL A 120 4.70 2.06 9.77
CA VAL A 120 3.92 2.09 8.53
C VAL A 120 4.24 3.37 7.78
N ARG A 121 4.65 3.25 6.52
CA ARG A 121 4.86 4.37 5.59
C ARG A 121 3.95 4.23 4.40
N PHE A 122 3.42 5.34 3.90
CA PHE A 122 2.57 5.34 2.71
C PHE A 122 3.00 6.45 1.75
N ILE A 123 2.88 6.19 0.44
CA ILE A 123 3.34 7.11 -0.60
C ILE A 123 2.27 8.16 -0.88
N ALA A 124 1.09 7.75 -1.34
CA ALA A 124 -0.03 8.63 -1.67
C ALA A 124 -1.08 8.65 -0.55
N ASN A 125 -1.68 9.83 -0.31
CA ASN A 125 -2.82 9.95 0.58
C ASN A 125 -4.08 9.37 -0.07
N ASP A 126 -4.97 8.79 0.75
CA ASP A 126 -6.33 8.44 0.36
C ASP A 126 -7.34 9.28 1.15
N SER A 127 -7.80 10.39 0.56
CA SER A 127 -8.76 11.30 1.19
C SER A 127 -10.10 10.66 1.51
N ASP A 128 -10.49 9.65 0.74
CA ASP A 128 -11.80 9.00 0.84
C ASP A 128 -11.78 7.77 1.75
N GLY A 129 -10.76 6.93 1.62
CA GLY A 129 -10.69 5.61 2.27
C GLY A 129 -9.54 5.46 3.28
N GLY A 130 -8.58 6.39 3.34
CA GLY A 130 -7.42 6.32 4.23
C GLY A 130 -7.79 6.51 5.71
N MET A 131 -7.06 5.84 6.58
CA MET A 131 -7.35 5.85 8.02
C MET A 131 -6.23 6.47 8.87
N ILE A 132 -5.00 6.60 8.37
CA ILE A 132 -3.89 7.18 9.14
C ILE A 132 -4.17 8.67 9.44
N SER A 133 -4.73 9.40 8.51
CA SER A 133 -5.17 10.79 8.71
C SER A 133 -6.31 10.92 9.76
N ARG A 134 -6.94 9.81 10.15
CA ARG A 134 -8.11 9.75 11.06
C ARG A 134 -7.87 8.91 12.30
N LEU A 135 -6.63 8.69 12.71
CA LEU A 135 -6.26 7.87 13.90
C LEU A 135 -6.99 8.28 15.18
N ASN A 136 -7.28 9.57 15.36
CA ASN A 136 -8.02 10.07 16.51
C ASN A 136 -9.49 9.63 16.55
N SER A 137 -10.04 9.13 15.43
CA SER A 137 -11.42 8.61 15.37
C SER A 137 -11.53 7.19 15.91
N TYR A 138 -10.43 6.49 16.17
CA TYR A 138 -10.46 5.15 16.75
C TYR A 138 -10.97 5.16 18.20
N PRO A 139 -11.64 4.07 18.65
CA PRO A 139 -11.97 3.87 20.06
C PRO A 139 -10.71 3.94 20.96
N PRO A 140 -10.86 4.27 22.27
CA PRO A 140 -9.71 4.48 23.15
C PRO A 140 -8.69 3.33 23.18
N ALA A 141 -9.14 2.07 23.19
CA ALA A 141 -8.25 0.91 23.19
C ALA A 141 -7.36 0.86 21.93
N TRP A 142 -7.92 1.19 20.75
CA TRP A 142 -7.17 1.24 19.49
C TRP A 142 -6.19 2.40 19.44
N ARG A 143 -6.55 3.55 20.02
CA ARG A 143 -5.63 4.70 20.12
C ARG A 143 -4.39 4.38 20.98
N ASN A 144 -4.51 3.50 21.96
CA ASN A 144 -3.36 3.01 22.72
C ASN A 144 -2.42 2.18 21.83
N LEU A 145 -2.95 1.34 20.93
CA LEU A 145 -2.15 0.59 19.96
C LEU A 145 -1.46 1.52 18.95
N VAL A 146 -2.13 2.59 18.52
CA VAL A 146 -1.54 3.59 17.61
C VAL A 146 -0.25 4.18 18.19
N GLN A 147 -0.14 4.35 19.51
CA GLN A 147 1.07 4.90 20.15
C GLN A 147 2.26 3.95 20.13
N LEU A 148 2.03 2.66 19.88
CA LEU A 148 3.08 1.63 19.79
C LEU A 148 3.65 1.49 18.38
N GLN A 149 3.05 2.11 17.37
CA GLN A 149 3.41 2.01 15.98
C GLN A 149 3.66 3.39 15.37
N ASN A 150 4.69 3.52 14.56
CA ASN A 150 5.00 4.77 13.87
C ASN A 150 4.29 4.85 12.52
N HIS A 151 3.67 6.01 12.23
CA HIS A 151 2.94 6.25 10.99
C HIS A 151 3.48 7.49 10.30
N TYR A 152 4.00 7.33 9.08
CA TYR A 152 4.60 8.42 8.32
C TYR A 152 4.16 8.41 6.87
N ARG A 153 4.11 9.60 6.29
CA ARG A 153 4.17 9.72 4.86
C ARG A 153 5.60 9.38 4.38
N ALA A 154 5.72 8.57 3.34
CA ALA A 154 7.02 8.24 2.75
C ALA A 154 7.70 9.49 2.19
N HIS A 155 9.01 9.59 2.38
CA HIS A 155 9.81 10.70 1.86
C HIS A 155 10.19 10.40 0.40
N VAL A 156 9.33 10.80 -0.52
CA VAL A 156 9.44 10.53 -1.96
C VAL A 156 9.42 11.80 -2.79
N SER A 157 10.07 11.75 -3.95
CA SER A 157 10.06 12.82 -4.94
C SER A 157 8.68 12.99 -5.58
N GLU A 158 8.40 14.19 -6.08
CA GLU A 158 7.13 14.51 -6.72
C GLU A 158 6.78 13.58 -7.90
N PRO A 159 7.72 13.18 -8.79
CA PRO A 159 7.41 12.21 -9.85
C PRO A 159 6.92 10.87 -9.32
N VAL A 160 7.53 10.34 -8.26
CA VAL A 160 7.17 9.06 -7.63
C VAL A 160 5.81 9.17 -6.95
N LEU A 161 5.57 10.24 -6.20
CA LEU A 161 4.27 10.53 -5.59
C LEU A 161 3.17 10.54 -6.65
N LYS A 162 3.39 11.26 -7.75
CA LYS A 162 2.39 11.41 -8.82
C LYS A 162 2.07 10.08 -9.51
N ILE A 163 3.05 9.20 -9.66
CA ILE A 163 2.83 7.84 -10.17
C ILE A 163 1.93 7.05 -9.21
N ALA A 164 2.20 7.07 -7.91
CA ALA A 164 1.39 6.36 -6.91
C ALA A 164 -0.06 6.85 -6.88
N GLU A 165 -0.29 8.17 -6.95
CA GLU A 165 -1.63 8.77 -7.04
C GLU A 165 -2.39 8.32 -8.29
N ASP A 166 -1.73 8.33 -9.44
CA ASP A 166 -2.37 7.96 -10.71
C ASP A 166 -2.66 6.44 -10.77
N LEU A 167 -1.80 5.59 -10.18
CA LEU A 167 -2.06 4.15 -10.01
C LEU A 167 -3.27 3.89 -9.11
N ALA A 168 -3.35 4.55 -7.96
CA ALA A 168 -4.47 4.40 -7.03
C ALA A 168 -5.81 4.86 -7.65
N ALA A 169 -5.79 5.86 -8.54
CA ALA A 169 -6.97 6.35 -9.24
C ALA A 169 -7.36 5.50 -10.47
N MET A 170 -6.48 4.57 -10.91
CA MET A 170 -6.69 3.78 -12.12
C MET A 170 -7.93 2.90 -12.00
N ASN A 171 -8.86 3.04 -12.95
CA ASN A 171 -10.10 2.26 -13.02
C ASN A 171 -10.96 2.26 -11.75
N LEU A 172 -10.73 3.18 -10.82
CA LEU A 172 -11.35 3.17 -9.49
C LEU A 172 -12.89 3.14 -9.56
N ALA A 173 -13.51 3.89 -10.47
CA ALA A 173 -14.97 3.91 -10.64
C ALA A 173 -15.51 2.53 -11.05
N ASN A 174 -14.85 1.86 -12.01
CA ASN A 174 -15.23 0.53 -12.47
C ASN A 174 -15.04 -0.52 -11.39
N LEU A 175 -13.94 -0.45 -10.63
CA LEU A 175 -13.65 -1.37 -9.54
C LEU A 175 -14.63 -1.20 -8.37
N ARG A 176 -15.01 0.04 -8.04
CA ARG A 176 -16.08 0.32 -7.06
C ARG A 176 -17.42 -0.22 -7.53
N HIS A 177 -17.77 -0.04 -8.82
CA HIS A 177 -18.99 -0.63 -9.37
C HIS A 177 -18.97 -2.17 -9.27
N LYS A 178 -17.86 -2.81 -9.63
CA LYS A 178 -17.66 -4.27 -9.51
C LYS A 178 -17.83 -4.75 -8.06
N LEU A 179 -17.28 -4.00 -7.09
CA LEU A 179 -17.48 -4.27 -5.67
C LEU A 179 -18.96 -4.18 -5.28
N PHE A 180 -19.66 -3.10 -5.65
CA PHE A 180 -21.08 -2.92 -5.31
C PHE A 180 -21.97 -3.99 -5.92
N MET A 181 -21.71 -4.43 -7.14
CA MET A 181 -22.42 -5.54 -7.76
C MET A 181 -22.24 -6.84 -6.99
N HIS A 182 -21.06 -7.05 -6.39
CA HIS A 182 -20.79 -8.25 -5.59
C HIS A 182 -21.48 -8.22 -4.22
N ILE A 183 -21.42 -7.09 -3.49
CA ILE A 183 -21.99 -6.99 -2.13
C ILE A 183 -23.51 -6.74 -2.12
N GLY A 184 -24.10 -6.31 -3.25
CA GLY A 184 -25.55 -6.07 -3.41
C GLY A 184 -26.32 -7.24 -4.01
N SER A 185 -25.66 -8.33 -4.36
CA SER A 185 -26.23 -9.59 -4.84
C SER A 185 -26.47 -10.54 -3.67
#